data_acc7fada483caceb5551e3ce5e332883
#
_entry.id   acc7fada483caceb5551e3ce5e332883
#
_cell.length_a   1.000
_cell.length_b   1.000
_cell.length_c   1.000
_cell.angle_alpha   90.00
_cell.angle_beta   90.00
_cell.angle_gamma   90.00
#
_symmetry.space_group_name_H-M   'P 1'
#
loop_
_entity.id
_entity.type
_entity.pdbx_description
1 polymer ?
#
loop_
_entity_poly.entity_id
_entity_poly.type
_entity_poly.pdbx_seq_one_letter_code
_entity_poly.pdbx_strand_id
1 'polypeptide(L)'
;MVELRNEKIAVPVVLFAGILWSFGPLVVRYMNDPHMVPWQYIFGRGLTIFIILNLYLYFEEGINFYKNYKKVGKSGLVGGIGLGIAMISFIYSITNTTAAITLLCLAAMPFFTALLAFLFLKEKISLNVWVSIFIAT
;
A
#
# COMPACT_ATOMS: atom_id res chain seq x y z
N MET A 1 20.51 13.21 -5.10
CA MET A 1 20.74 12.39 -6.31
C MET A 1 20.93 10.97 -5.82
N VAL A 2 19.82 10.24 -5.60
CA VAL A 2 19.87 8.81 -5.24
C VAL A 2 20.16 8.08 -6.52
N GLU A 3 21.39 7.57 -6.60
CA GLU A 3 21.90 6.91 -7.80
C GLU A 3 21.05 5.71 -8.21
N LEU A 4 20.76 5.65 -9.49
CA LEU A 4 20.16 4.56 -10.28
C LEU A 4 20.91 3.19 -10.18
N ARG A 5 21.80 3.04 -9.21
CA ARG A 5 22.63 1.84 -9.00
C ARG A 5 21.84 0.65 -8.44
N ASN A 6 20.58 0.84 -8.02
CA ASN A 6 19.80 -0.21 -7.37
C ASN A 6 18.58 -0.71 -8.17
N GLU A 7 18.38 -0.31 -9.42
CA GLU A 7 17.24 -0.81 -10.21
C GLU A 7 17.24 -2.33 -10.37
N LYS A 8 18.42 -2.92 -10.55
CA LYS A 8 18.58 -4.40 -10.67
C LYS A 8 18.16 -5.14 -9.40
N ILE A 9 18.24 -4.49 -8.23
CA ILE A 9 17.84 -5.07 -6.95
C ILE A 9 16.41 -4.63 -6.60
N ALA A 10 16.00 -3.44 -6.99
CA ALA A 10 14.68 -2.91 -6.68
C ALA A 10 13.55 -3.75 -7.29
N VAL A 11 13.69 -4.16 -8.55
CA VAL A 11 12.67 -4.97 -9.23
C VAL A 11 12.44 -6.33 -8.56
N PRO A 12 13.48 -7.16 -8.28
CA PRO A 12 13.29 -8.41 -7.55
C PRO A 12 12.70 -8.21 -6.14
N VAL A 13 13.12 -7.17 -5.43
CA VAL A 13 12.60 -6.87 -4.09
C VAL A 13 11.11 -6.53 -4.14
N VAL A 14 10.68 -5.70 -5.09
CA VAL A 14 9.26 -5.34 -5.27
C VAL A 14 8.44 -6.57 -5.66
N LEU A 15 8.93 -7.41 -6.56
CA LEU A 15 8.26 -8.66 -6.93
C LEU A 15 8.13 -9.60 -5.74
N PHE A 16 9.19 -9.77 -4.96
CA PHE A 16 9.17 -10.59 -3.75
C PHE A 16 8.20 -10.05 -2.71
N ALA A 17 8.18 -8.73 -2.49
CA ALA A 17 7.21 -8.07 -1.62
C ALA A 17 5.76 -8.29 -2.10
N GLY A 18 5.50 -8.24 -3.41
CA GLY A 18 4.21 -8.55 -4.01
C GLY A 18 3.76 -9.99 -3.76
N ILE A 19 4.67 -10.96 -3.90
CA ILE A 19 4.41 -12.36 -3.59
C ILE A 19 4.05 -12.51 -2.10
N LEU A 20 4.84 -11.93 -1.20
CA LEU A 20 4.54 -11.96 0.24
C LEU A 20 3.19 -11.31 0.56
N TRP A 21 2.87 -10.22 -0.11
CA TRP A 21 1.60 -9.52 0.10
C TRP A 21 0.40 -10.35 -0.34
N SER A 22 0.56 -11.20 -1.37
CA SER A 22 -0.49 -12.10 -1.86
C SER A 22 -0.92 -13.14 -0.84
N PHE A 23 -0.10 -13.45 0.18
CA PHE A 23 -0.48 -14.33 1.27
C PHE A 23 -1.43 -13.65 2.29
N GLY A 24 -1.51 -12.32 2.31
CA GLY A 24 -2.37 -11.57 3.24
C GLY A 24 -3.84 -12.01 3.20
N PRO A 25 -4.49 -12.07 2.02
CA PRO A 25 -5.87 -12.55 1.88
C PRO A 25 -6.08 -13.99 2.37
N LEU A 26 -5.10 -14.86 2.18
CA LEU A 26 -5.15 -16.25 2.68
C LEU A 26 -5.17 -16.29 4.20
N VAL A 27 -4.28 -15.54 4.85
CA VAL A 27 -4.22 -15.46 6.31
C VAL A 27 -5.55 -14.99 6.88
N VAL A 28 -6.14 -13.93 6.32
CA VAL A 28 -7.44 -13.41 6.76
C VAL A 28 -8.56 -14.44 6.64
N ARG A 29 -8.56 -15.26 5.59
CA ARG A 29 -9.59 -16.30 5.39
C ARG A 29 -9.46 -17.51 6.31
N TYR A 30 -8.25 -17.82 6.78
CA TYR A 30 -8.03 -18.92 7.71
C TYR A 30 -8.25 -18.53 9.17
N MET A 31 -8.60 -17.29 9.47
CA MET A 31 -8.90 -16.86 10.83
C MET A 31 -10.31 -17.31 11.26
N ASN A 32 -10.42 -17.82 12.47
CA ASN A 32 -11.59 -18.53 13.00
C ASN A 32 -12.80 -17.65 13.35
N ASP A 33 -12.95 -16.46 12.87
CA ASP A 33 -14.17 -15.65 13.05
C ASP A 33 -14.17 -14.44 12.12
N PRO A 34 -14.64 -14.58 10.86
CA PRO A 34 -14.48 -13.53 9.86
C PRO A 34 -15.18 -12.21 10.20
N HIS A 35 -16.17 -12.20 11.10
CA HIS A 35 -16.91 -11.00 11.46
C HIS A 35 -16.23 -10.12 12.54
N MET A 36 -15.45 -10.74 13.45
CA MET A 36 -14.71 -10.02 14.51
C MET A 36 -13.24 -9.79 14.16
N VAL A 37 -12.72 -10.58 13.26
CA VAL A 37 -11.31 -10.65 12.86
C VAL A 37 -10.77 -9.41 12.12
N PRO A 38 -11.56 -8.69 11.27
CA PRO A 38 -11.00 -7.58 10.52
C PRO A 38 -10.32 -6.53 11.38
N TRP A 39 -10.93 -6.16 12.48
CA TRP A 39 -10.43 -5.12 13.38
C TRP A 39 -9.18 -5.53 14.14
N GLN A 40 -9.16 -6.76 14.65
CA GLN A 40 -7.99 -7.31 15.36
C GLN A 40 -6.80 -7.45 14.40
N TYR A 41 -7.05 -7.94 13.17
CA TYR A 41 -6.02 -8.08 12.15
C TYR A 41 -5.45 -6.73 11.72
N ILE A 42 -6.31 -5.74 11.42
CA ILE A 42 -5.89 -4.40 11.01
C ILE A 42 -5.09 -3.73 12.12
N PHE A 43 -5.57 -3.82 13.37
CA PHE A 43 -4.87 -3.24 14.52
C PHE A 43 -3.52 -3.92 14.75
N GLY A 44 -3.48 -5.25 14.81
CA GLY A 44 -2.24 -6.00 15.04
C GLY A 44 -1.21 -5.74 13.94
N ARG A 45 -1.62 -5.78 12.67
CA ARG A 45 -0.76 -5.47 11.53
C ARG A 45 -0.27 -4.02 11.58
N GLY A 46 -1.16 -3.07 11.82
CA GLY A 46 -0.82 -1.66 11.90
C GLY A 46 0.16 -1.36 13.04
N LEU A 47 -0.07 -1.95 14.20
CA LEU A 47 0.81 -1.82 15.36
C LEU A 47 2.19 -2.43 15.08
N THR A 48 2.24 -3.61 14.49
CA THR A 48 3.51 -4.28 14.13
C THR A 48 4.32 -3.44 13.16
N ILE A 49 3.69 -2.93 12.08
CA ILE A 49 4.34 -2.07 11.09
C ILE A 49 4.83 -0.78 11.78
N PHE A 50 4.00 -0.18 12.62
CA PHE A 50 4.37 1.03 13.36
C PHE A 50 5.60 0.81 14.23
N ILE A 51 5.65 -0.28 15.00
CA ILE A 51 6.79 -0.61 15.87
C ILE A 51 8.05 -0.84 15.04
N ILE A 52 7.95 -1.68 13.99
CA ILE A 52 9.12 -2.02 13.15
C ILE A 52 9.68 -0.78 12.47
N LEU A 53 8.83 0.07 11.88
CA LEU A 53 9.28 1.30 11.23
C LEU A 53 9.90 2.29 12.22
N ASN A 54 9.33 2.45 13.41
CA ASN A 54 9.91 3.32 14.42
C ASN A 54 11.26 2.81 14.93
N LEU A 55 11.40 1.50 15.14
CA LEU A 55 12.67 0.88 15.50
C LEU A 55 13.70 1.07 14.38
N TYR A 56 13.33 0.84 13.13
CA TYR A 56 14.22 1.04 12.00
C TYR A 56 14.72 2.49 11.93
N LEU A 57 13.81 3.46 12.00
CA LEU A 57 14.16 4.89 11.98
C LEU A 57 15.02 5.28 13.19
N TYR A 58 14.75 4.71 14.36
CA TYR A 58 15.55 4.94 15.56
C TYR A 58 16.99 4.44 15.39
N PHE A 59 17.20 3.27 14.78
CA PHE A 59 18.53 2.74 14.53
C PHE A 59 19.29 3.51 13.43
N GLU A 60 18.58 4.06 12.44
CA GLU A 60 19.20 4.77 11.32
C GLU A 60 19.50 6.24 11.65
N GLU A 61 18.59 6.96 12.30
CA GLU A 61 18.68 8.40 12.54
C GLU A 61 18.86 8.80 14.02
N GLY A 62 18.84 7.83 14.95
CA GLY A 62 18.88 8.07 16.37
C GLY A 62 17.65 8.86 16.85
N ILE A 63 17.81 9.60 17.96
CA ILE A 63 16.71 10.38 18.59
C ILE A 63 16.16 11.49 17.66
N ASN A 64 16.91 11.89 16.65
CA ASN A 64 16.52 12.98 15.75
C ASN A 64 15.37 12.61 14.78
N PHE A 65 15.00 11.33 14.65
CA PHE A 65 13.93 10.89 13.77
C PHE A 65 12.57 11.56 14.09
N TYR A 66 12.32 11.94 15.36
CA TYR A 66 11.11 12.70 15.74
C TYR A 66 10.99 14.05 15.03
N LYS A 67 12.11 14.68 14.67
CA LYS A 67 12.10 15.93 13.90
C LYS A 67 11.57 15.72 12.49
N ASN A 68 11.74 14.53 11.93
CA ASN A 68 11.29 14.19 10.59
C ASN A 68 9.78 14.02 10.53
N TYR A 69 9.11 13.57 11.61
CA TYR A 69 7.64 13.57 11.67
C TYR A 69 7.03 14.96 11.47
N LYS A 70 7.70 16.01 11.98
CA LYS A 70 7.24 17.39 11.75
C LYS A 70 7.39 17.85 10.30
N LYS A 71 8.35 17.27 9.56
CA LYS A 71 8.56 17.58 8.13
C LYS A 71 7.52 16.94 7.21
N VAL A 72 6.87 15.87 7.64
CA VAL A 72 5.84 15.16 6.86
C VAL A 72 4.67 16.07 6.50
N GLY A 73 4.33 17.02 7.38
CA GLY A 73 3.34 18.05 7.10
C GLY A 73 1.92 17.53 6.87
N LYS A 74 1.05 18.41 6.40
CA LYS A 74 -0.37 18.10 6.16
C LYS A 74 -0.57 17.07 5.04
N SER A 75 0.28 17.07 4.04
CA SER A 75 0.21 16.13 2.91
C SER A 75 0.42 14.68 3.34
N GLY A 76 1.39 14.44 4.22
CA GLY A 76 1.61 13.10 4.75
C GLY A 76 0.50 12.63 5.67
N LEU A 77 -0.12 13.54 6.44
CA LEU A 77 -1.27 13.21 7.26
C LEU A 77 -2.47 12.79 6.40
N VAL A 78 -2.77 13.54 5.35
CA VAL A 78 -3.85 13.21 4.41
C VAL A 78 -3.57 11.89 3.69
N GLY A 79 -2.34 11.68 3.23
CA GLY A 79 -1.92 10.42 2.62
C GLY A 79 -2.03 9.22 3.57
N GLY A 80 -1.62 9.41 4.84
CA GLY A 80 -1.73 8.37 5.87
C GLY A 80 -3.17 8.01 6.20
N ILE A 81 -4.06 9.00 6.33
CA ILE A 81 -5.49 8.76 6.54
C ILE A 81 -6.09 8.02 5.33
N GLY A 82 -5.78 8.47 4.11
CA GLY A 82 -6.24 7.83 2.88
C GLY A 82 -5.81 6.37 2.79
N LEU A 83 -4.54 6.08 3.10
CA LEU A 83 -4.02 4.72 3.14
C LEU A 83 -4.69 3.87 4.22
N GLY A 84 -4.96 4.45 5.41
CA GLY A 84 -5.69 3.77 6.48
C GLY A 84 -7.10 3.38 6.05
N ILE A 85 -7.85 4.30 5.43
CA ILE A 85 -9.18 4.02 4.89
C ILE A 85 -9.12 2.93 3.82
N ALA A 86 -8.16 2.99 2.91
CA ALA A 86 -7.97 1.99 1.87
C ALA A 86 -7.71 0.59 2.46
N MET A 87 -6.88 0.49 3.49
CA MET A 87 -6.59 -0.78 4.18
C MET A 87 -7.81 -1.35 4.89
N ILE A 88 -8.58 -0.51 5.58
CA ILE A 88 -9.84 -0.93 6.23
C ILE A 88 -10.82 -1.45 5.18
N SER A 89 -11.03 -0.69 4.10
CA SER A 89 -11.94 -1.06 3.02
C SER A 89 -11.52 -2.38 2.33
N PHE A 90 -10.22 -2.57 2.13
CA PHE A 90 -9.67 -3.78 1.54
C PHE A 90 -9.95 -5.01 2.40
N ILE A 91 -9.66 -4.96 3.70
CA ILE A 91 -9.92 -6.08 4.61
C ILE A 91 -11.41 -6.34 4.74
N TYR A 92 -12.23 -5.29 4.85
CA TYR A 92 -13.69 -5.42 4.88
C TYR A 92 -14.23 -6.08 3.61
N SER A 93 -13.69 -5.74 2.45
CA SER A 93 -14.06 -6.36 1.16
C SER A 93 -13.73 -7.86 1.16
N ILE A 94 -12.51 -8.26 1.56
CA ILE A 94 -12.10 -9.67 1.57
C ILE A 94 -12.92 -10.53 2.54
N THR A 95 -13.36 -9.96 3.65
CA THR A 95 -14.17 -10.69 4.63
C THR A 95 -15.64 -10.82 4.24
N ASN A 96 -16.16 -9.90 3.43
CA ASN A 96 -17.57 -9.90 3.02
C ASN A 96 -17.80 -10.34 1.57
N THR A 97 -16.74 -10.49 0.76
CA THR A 97 -16.83 -10.96 -0.64
C THR A 97 -15.81 -12.05 -0.92
N THR A 98 -15.69 -12.47 -2.17
CA THR A 98 -14.62 -13.39 -2.57
C THR A 98 -13.30 -12.64 -2.75
N ALA A 99 -12.17 -13.28 -2.42
CA ALA A 99 -10.85 -12.69 -2.65
C ALA A 99 -10.64 -12.32 -4.12
N ALA A 100 -11.19 -13.12 -5.04
CA ALA A 100 -11.12 -12.86 -6.47
C ALA A 100 -11.77 -11.53 -6.87
N ILE A 101 -12.97 -11.24 -6.35
CA ILE A 101 -13.68 -9.98 -6.63
C ILE A 101 -12.89 -8.79 -6.05
N THR A 102 -12.39 -8.91 -4.82
CA THR A 102 -11.60 -7.84 -4.18
C THR A 102 -10.32 -7.56 -4.96
N LEU A 103 -9.61 -8.61 -5.41
CA LEU A 103 -8.38 -8.46 -6.17
C LEU A 103 -8.63 -7.93 -7.58
N LEU A 104 -9.75 -8.30 -8.21
CA LEU A 104 -10.16 -7.75 -9.50
C LEU A 104 -10.43 -6.24 -9.41
N CYS A 105 -11.12 -5.80 -8.35
CA CYS A 105 -11.31 -4.36 -8.09
C CYS A 105 -9.97 -3.63 -7.86
N LEU A 106 -9.01 -4.29 -7.19
CA LEU A 106 -7.66 -3.74 -7.01
C LEU A 106 -6.89 -3.62 -8.33
N ALA A 107 -7.09 -4.53 -9.27
CA ALA A 107 -6.47 -4.47 -10.58
C ALA A 107 -6.87 -3.19 -11.37
N ALA A 108 -8.02 -2.59 -11.06
CA ALA A 108 -8.43 -1.31 -11.63
C ALA A 108 -7.73 -0.08 -11.00
N MET A 109 -6.97 -0.23 -9.90
CA MET A 109 -6.28 0.90 -9.24
C MET A 109 -5.34 1.69 -10.15
N PRO A 110 -4.51 1.08 -11.01
CA PRO A 110 -3.65 1.83 -11.92
C PRO A 110 -4.43 2.76 -12.85
N PHE A 111 -5.61 2.33 -13.31
CA PHE A 111 -6.49 3.17 -14.13
C PHE A 111 -6.97 4.41 -13.36
N PHE A 112 -7.51 4.21 -12.14
CA PHE A 112 -7.96 5.33 -11.30
C PHE A 112 -6.81 6.26 -10.92
N THR A 113 -5.63 5.71 -10.62
CA THR A 113 -4.44 6.51 -10.29
C THR A 113 -4.02 7.38 -11.48
N ALA A 114 -3.98 6.82 -12.68
CA ALA A 114 -3.66 7.57 -13.89
C ALA A 114 -4.71 8.65 -14.17
N LEU A 115 -5.99 8.33 -14.02
CA LEU A 115 -7.07 9.29 -14.22
C LEU A 115 -6.98 10.47 -13.23
N LEU A 116 -6.70 10.19 -11.96
CA LEU A 116 -6.52 11.22 -10.94
C LEU A 116 -5.26 12.07 -11.19
N ALA A 117 -4.14 11.45 -11.59
CA ALA A 117 -2.93 12.16 -11.97
C ALA A 117 -3.18 13.11 -13.16
N PHE A 118 -3.92 12.66 -14.16
CA PHE A 118 -4.31 13.50 -15.29
C PHE A 118 -5.20 14.68 -14.87
N LEU A 119 -6.23 14.43 -14.03
CA LEU A 119 -7.20 15.45 -13.63
C LEU A 119 -6.63 16.46 -12.63
N PHE A 120 -5.91 16.01 -11.62
CA PHE A 120 -5.45 16.85 -10.50
C PHE A 120 -4.04 17.39 -10.69
N LEU A 121 -3.13 16.56 -11.19
CA LEU A 121 -1.73 16.96 -11.41
C LEU A 121 -1.49 17.51 -12.81
N LYS A 122 -2.50 17.41 -13.71
CA LYS A 122 -2.40 17.81 -15.13
C LYS A 122 -1.21 17.16 -15.85
N GLU A 123 -0.81 15.97 -15.40
CA GLU A 123 0.25 15.22 -16.03
C GLU A 123 -0.20 14.66 -17.38
N LYS A 124 0.66 14.83 -18.40
CA LYS A 124 0.41 14.23 -19.71
C LYS A 124 0.78 12.75 -19.66
N ILE A 125 -0.21 11.89 -19.58
CA ILE A 125 0.00 10.45 -19.61
C ILE A 125 0.22 10.02 -21.06
N SER A 126 1.36 9.35 -21.32
CA SER A 126 1.66 8.86 -22.66
C SER A 126 0.69 7.74 -23.08
N LEU A 127 0.45 7.64 -24.38
CA LEU A 127 -0.44 6.60 -24.93
C LEU A 127 0.03 5.18 -24.54
N ASN A 128 1.34 4.98 -24.46
CA ASN A 128 1.93 3.70 -24.06
C ASN A 128 1.53 3.29 -22.64
N VAL A 129 1.43 4.27 -21.72
CA VAL A 129 0.98 4.02 -20.35
C VAL A 129 -0.49 3.63 -20.33
N TRP A 130 -1.35 4.29 -21.11
CA TRP A 130 -2.76 3.92 -21.24
C TRP A 130 -2.95 2.51 -21.79
N VAL A 131 -2.18 2.15 -22.83
CA VAL A 131 -2.21 0.80 -23.39
C VAL A 131 -1.76 -0.24 -22.36
N SER A 132 -0.68 0.05 -21.60
CA SER A 132 -0.20 -0.86 -20.56
C SER A 132 -1.21 -1.05 -19.44
N ILE A 133 -1.91 -0.01 -19.02
CA ILE A 133 -2.97 -0.08 -18.01
C ILE A 133 -4.12 -0.91 -18.53
N PHE A 134 -4.54 -0.71 -19.78
CA PHE A 134 -5.64 -1.46 -20.38
C PHE A 134 -5.34 -2.96 -20.55
N ILE A 135 -4.08 -3.32 -20.80
CA ILE A 135 -3.67 -4.73 -20.89
C ILE A 135 -3.58 -5.38 -19.50
N ALA A 136 -3.27 -4.59 -18.46
CA ALA A 136 -3.08 -5.07 -17.09
C ALA A 136 -4.40 -5.18 -16.28
N THR A 137 -5.50 -4.58 -16.77
CA THR A 137 -6.81 -4.58 -16.15
C THR A 137 -7.74 -5.57 -16.85
#